data_e2fe8d6ec0ad22ed5352d82ca7f89895
#
_entry.id   e2fe8d6ec0ad22ed5352d82ca7f89895
#
_cell.length_a   1.000
_cell.length_b   1.000
_cell.length_c   1.000
_cell.angle_alpha   90.00
_cell.angle_beta   90.00
_cell.angle_gamma   90.00
#
_symmetry.space_group_name_H-M   'P 1'
#
loop_
_entity.id
_entity.type
_entity.pdbx_description
1 polymer ?
#
loop_
_entity_poly.entity_id
_entity_poly.type
_entity_poly.pdbx_seq_one_letter_code
_entity_poly.pdbx_strand_id
1 'polypeptide(L)'
;MSIAAELDRTVMLVDADVARPSVLRMLGLPAGPGLLELLEGKTDMASVLLRTNVDKLTLLPSGSPHPKATELLASDAMTKLLGDMATRYPDRIIIFDSPPLLLTTESRVLATHMGQIVVVVHADRTLQSTVKQALAAIESCPVKMMVLNKARPDAGGGYGAGYAYGYGYGYGYRSGEQPPANVETA
;
A
#
# COMPACT_ATOMS: atom_id res chain seq x y z
N MET A 1 7.88 -1.54 -4.10
CA MET A 1 9.11 -1.96 -4.83
C MET A 1 9.52 -0.94 -5.91
N SER A 2 8.65 -0.51 -6.83
CA SER A 2 9.07 0.45 -7.89
C SER A 2 9.63 1.77 -7.34
N ILE A 3 9.03 2.34 -6.31
CA ILE A 3 9.54 3.57 -5.67
C ILE A 3 10.92 3.34 -5.02
N ALA A 4 11.15 2.17 -4.41
CA ALA A 4 12.43 1.83 -3.81
C ALA A 4 13.54 1.60 -4.87
N ALA A 5 13.18 1.36 -6.13
CA ALA A 5 14.13 1.24 -7.22
C ALA A 5 14.64 2.61 -7.73
N GLU A 6 14.03 3.71 -7.32
CA GLU A 6 14.51 5.06 -7.64
C GLU A 6 15.79 5.39 -6.85
N LEU A 7 16.73 6.10 -7.51
CA LEU A 7 18.08 6.28 -6.98
C LEU A 7 18.15 7.08 -5.67
N ASP A 8 17.27 8.06 -5.51
CA ASP A 8 17.39 9.09 -4.46
C ASP A 8 16.38 8.93 -3.32
N ARG A 9 15.66 7.81 -3.28
CA ARG A 9 14.60 7.60 -2.28
C ARG A 9 14.76 6.28 -1.53
N THR A 10 14.50 6.33 -0.22
CA THR A 10 14.28 5.14 0.58
C THR A 10 12.79 5.00 0.89
N VAL A 11 12.31 3.80 1.14
CA VAL A 11 10.89 3.52 1.37
C VAL A 11 10.72 2.78 2.69
N MET A 12 9.75 3.19 3.47
CA MET A 12 9.24 2.43 4.61
C MET A 12 7.78 2.07 4.35
N LEU A 13 7.47 0.79 4.37
CA LEU A 13 6.09 0.32 4.36
C LEU A 13 5.68 0.01 5.80
N VAL A 14 4.61 0.64 6.25
CA VAL A 14 4.02 0.45 7.57
C VAL A 14 2.71 -0.31 7.42
N ASP A 15 2.59 -1.48 8.05
CA ASP A 15 1.33 -2.19 8.15
C ASP A 15 0.47 -1.53 9.23
N ALA A 16 -0.45 -0.67 8.82
CA ALA A 16 -1.35 0.06 9.70
C ALA A 16 -2.78 -0.52 9.72
N ASP A 17 -3.02 -1.66 9.06
CA ASP A 17 -4.23 -2.46 9.28
C ASP A 17 -4.09 -3.28 10.58
N VAL A 18 -4.12 -2.57 11.70
CA VAL A 18 -3.94 -3.16 13.03
C VAL A 18 -5.04 -4.14 13.41
N ALA A 19 -6.19 -4.09 12.74
CA ALA A 19 -7.30 -5.01 12.96
C ALA A 19 -7.11 -6.34 12.19
N ARG A 20 -6.52 -6.28 11.00
CA ARG A 20 -6.30 -7.44 10.14
C ARG A 20 -4.93 -7.39 9.45
N PRO A 21 -3.84 -7.42 10.20
CA PRO A 21 -2.50 -7.31 9.64
C PRO A 21 -2.25 -8.31 8.52
N SER A 22 -1.72 -7.84 7.41
CA SER A 22 -1.58 -8.68 6.23
C SER A 22 -0.17 -8.73 5.65
N VAL A 23 0.64 -7.72 5.87
CA VAL A 23 1.95 -7.58 5.22
C VAL A 23 2.88 -8.73 5.57
N LEU A 24 3.09 -9.03 6.85
CA LEU A 24 3.96 -10.15 7.26
C LEU A 24 3.44 -11.50 6.74
N ARG A 25 2.13 -11.74 6.83
CA ARG A 25 1.51 -12.97 6.32
C ARG A 25 1.71 -13.13 4.82
N MET A 26 1.54 -12.05 4.03
CA MET A 26 1.77 -12.08 2.58
C MET A 26 3.23 -12.38 2.22
N LEU A 27 4.16 -12.03 3.09
CA LEU A 27 5.58 -12.30 2.92
C LEU A 27 6.02 -13.65 3.50
N GLY A 28 5.11 -14.42 4.10
CA GLY A 28 5.44 -15.71 4.75
C GLY A 28 6.25 -15.55 6.04
N LEU A 29 6.19 -14.37 6.68
CA LEU A 29 6.91 -14.07 7.91
C LEU A 29 6.03 -14.29 9.13
N PRO A 30 6.62 -14.68 10.28
CA PRO A 30 5.89 -14.82 11.53
C PRO A 30 5.42 -13.45 12.04
N ALA A 31 4.35 -13.44 12.81
CA ALA A 31 3.92 -12.25 13.54
C ALA A 31 5.00 -11.81 14.54
N GLY A 32 5.12 -10.50 14.76
CA GLY A 32 6.12 -9.92 15.64
C GLY A 32 5.70 -8.54 16.13
N PRO A 33 6.47 -7.91 17.02
CA PRO A 33 6.22 -6.58 17.51
C PRO A 33 6.30 -5.55 16.36
N GLY A 34 5.63 -4.43 16.52
CA GLY A 34 5.57 -3.41 15.48
C GLY A 34 5.04 -2.06 15.95
N LEU A 35 4.21 -1.44 15.12
CA LEU A 35 3.68 -0.11 15.33
C LEU A 35 2.99 0.05 16.69
N LEU A 36 2.14 -0.90 17.09
CA LEU A 36 1.38 -0.78 18.34
C LEU A 36 2.30 -0.82 19.56
N GLU A 37 3.28 -1.72 19.61
CA GLU A 37 4.25 -1.77 20.69
C GLU A 37 5.14 -0.52 20.75
N LEU A 38 5.45 0.09 19.59
CA LEU A 38 6.13 1.39 19.56
C LEU A 38 5.30 2.48 20.20
N LEU A 39 4.01 2.55 19.86
CA LEU A 39 3.08 3.56 20.38
C LEU A 39 2.84 3.41 21.89
N GLU A 40 2.91 2.18 22.40
CA GLU A 40 2.86 1.88 23.85
C GLU A 40 4.19 2.16 24.58
N GLY A 41 5.27 2.45 23.84
CA GLY A 41 6.60 2.61 24.43
C GLY A 41 7.25 1.32 24.92
N LYS A 42 6.77 0.15 24.47
CA LYS A 42 7.29 -1.18 24.88
C LYS A 42 8.56 -1.59 24.12
N THR A 43 8.84 -0.93 23.02
CA THR A 43 9.99 -1.23 22.15
C THR A 43 10.47 0.04 21.46
N ASP A 44 11.60 -0.05 20.78
CA ASP A 44 12.15 1.02 19.95
C ASP A 44 12.07 0.70 18.46
N MET A 45 12.21 1.73 17.61
CA MET A 45 12.12 1.61 16.17
C MET A 45 13.15 0.66 15.57
N ALA A 46 14.38 0.62 16.12
CA ALA A 46 15.45 -0.20 15.58
C ALA A 46 15.19 -1.70 15.77
N SER A 47 14.49 -2.04 16.85
CA SER A 47 14.14 -3.42 17.21
C SER A 47 12.99 -4.00 16.37
N VAL A 48 12.12 -3.16 15.81
CA VAL A 48 10.92 -3.61 15.08
C VAL A 48 10.99 -3.42 13.58
N LEU A 49 11.94 -2.59 13.09
CA LEU A 49 12.13 -2.39 11.67
C LEU A 49 12.76 -3.61 11.00
N LEU A 50 12.07 -4.15 10.02
CA LEU A 50 12.55 -5.28 9.23
C LEU A 50 13.23 -4.78 7.95
N ARG A 51 14.45 -5.23 7.72
CA ARG A 51 15.12 -5.05 6.43
C ARG A 51 14.61 -6.08 5.44
N THR A 52 14.50 -5.70 4.19
CA THR A 52 14.08 -6.61 3.11
C THR A 52 15.26 -6.93 2.18
N ASN A 53 15.08 -7.91 1.31
CA ASN A 53 15.99 -8.20 0.20
C ASN A 53 15.85 -7.21 -0.98
N VAL A 54 14.96 -6.25 -0.88
CA VAL A 54 14.85 -5.12 -1.82
C VAL A 54 15.59 -3.95 -1.21
N ASP A 55 16.64 -3.51 -1.88
CA ASP A 55 17.43 -2.35 -1.43
C ASP A 55 16.53 -1.14 -1.17
N LYS A 56 16.84 -0.41 -0.10
CA LYS A 56 16.12 0.81 0.32
C LYS A 56 14.66 0.60 0.75
N LEU A 57 14.15 -0.65 0.86
CA LEU A 57 12.84 -0.95 1.40
C LEU A 57 12.96 -1.52 2.81
N THR A 58 12.29 -0.89 3.76
CA THR A 58 12.11 -1.40 5.12
C THR A 58 10.63 -1.60 5.42
N LEU A 59 10.31 -2.49 6.34
CA LEU A 59 8.96 -2.77 6.79
C LEU A 59 8.85 -2.46 8.28
N LEU A 60 7.74 -1.85 8.65
CA LEU A 60 7.28 -1.73 10.04
C LEU A 60 5.99 -2.53 10.17
N PRO A 61 6.01 -3.67 10.86
CA PRO A 61 4.80 -4.46 11.12
C PRO A 61 3.79 -3.70 11.95
N SER A 62 2.53 -4.15 11.96
CA SER A 62 1.47 -3.56 12.80
C SER A 62 1.67 -3.82 14.29
N GLY A 63 2.31 -4.92 14.64
CA GLY A 63 2.39 -5.41 16.01
C GLY A 63 1.31 -6.42 16.37
N SER A 64 1.17 -6.68 17.66
CA SER A 64 0.18 -7.60 18.21
C SER A 64 -1.20 -6.93 18.31
N PRO A 65 -2.31 -7.67 18.13
CA PRO A 65 -3.64 -7.12 18.30
C PRO A 65 -3.81 -6.45 19.67
N HIS A 66 -4.37 -5.24 19.67
CA HIS A 66 -4.51 -4.46 20.89
C HIS A 66 -5.93 -3.87 21.03
N PRO A 67 -6.60 -3.98 22.19
CA PRO A 67 -7.98 -3.51 22.38
C PRO A 67 -8.13 -1.99 22.24
N LYS A 68 -7.05 -1.23 22.44
CA LYS A 68 -7.01 0.24 22.30
C LYS A 68 -6.22 0.69 21.06
N ALA A 69 -6.27 -0.10 19.97
CA ALA A 69 -5.51 0.22 18.77
C ALA A 69 -5.91 1.58 18.16
N THR A 70 -7.21 1.90 18.15
CA THR A 70 -7.73 3.18 17.65
C THR A 70 -7.18 4.36 18.47
N GLU A 71 -7.20 4.25 19.79
CA GLU A 71 -6.71 5.28 20.71
C GLU A 71 -5.18 5.46 20.56
N LEU A 72 -4.44 4.38 20.38
CA LEU A 72 -3.01 4.43 20.12
C LEU A 72 -2.70 5.16 18.83
N LEU A 73 -3.43 4.87 17.76
CA LEU A 73 -3.27 5.58 16.47
C LEU A 73 -3.67 7.06 16.55
N ALA A 74 -4.59 7.43 17.45
CA ALA A 74 -5.03 8.80 17.68
C ALA A 74 -4.17 9.55 18.71
N SER A 75 -3.17 8.91 19.29
CA SER A 75 -2.41 9.45 20.42
C SER A 75 -1.34 10.45 20.01
N ASP A 76 -0.88 11.25 20.98
CA ASP A 76 0.31 12.09 20.84
C ASP A 76 1.56 11.27 20.52
N ALA A 77 1.60 10.00 20.96
CA ALA A 77 2.70 9.09 20.63
C ALA A 77 2.78 8.83 19.12
N MET A 78 1.63 8.70 18.43
CA MET A 78 1.60 8.56 16.98
C MET A 78 2.08 9.85 16.29
N THR A 79 1.59 11.01 16.73
CA THR A 79 2.03 12.31 16.19
C THR A 79 3.53 12.51 16.37
N LYS A 80 4.07 12.18 17.56
CA LYS A 80 5.50 12.22 17.83
C LYS A 80 6.28 11.26 16.95
N LEU A 81 5.81 10.00 16.82
CA LEU A 81 6.46 8.99 15.98
C LEU A 81 6.56 9.46 14.52
N LEU A 82 5.50 10.05 13.97
CA LEU A 82 5.49 10.60 12.60
C LEU A 82 6.48 11.76 12.45
N GLY A 83 6.53 12.66 13.44
CA GLY A 83 7.50 13.75 13.47
C GLY A 83 8.94 13.26 13.54
N ASP A 84 9.21 12.28 14.39
CA ASP A 84 10.54 11.67 14.52
C ASP A 84 10.97 10.97 13.21
N MET A 85 10.05 10.26 12.57
CA MET A 85 10.32 9.63 11.27
C MET A 85 10.59 10.64 10.17
N ALA A 86 9.81 11.71 10.09
CA ALA A 86 9.98 12.78 9.08
C ALA A 86 11.31 13.52 9.26
N THR A 87 11.71 13.78 10.50
CA THR A 87 12.95 14.51 10.81
C THR A 87 14.19 13.63 10.60
N ARG A 88 14.12 12.37 11.02
CA ARG A 88 15.27 11.46 10.98
C ARG A 88 15.58 10.97 9.57
N TYR A 89 14.56 10.89 8.70
CA TYR A 89 14.67 10.29 7.38
C TYR A 89 14.03 11.18 6.30
N PRO A 90 14.62 12.34 5.99
CA PRO A 90 14.03 13.32 5.06
C PRO A 90 13.96 12.83 3.62
N ASP A 91 14.75 11.83 3.25
CA ASP A 91 14.77 11.16 1.93
C ASP A 91 13.77 10.02 1.83
N ARG A 92 13.11 9.67 2.95
CA ARG A 92 12.27 8.46 3.04
C ARG A 92 10.82 8.77 2.70
N ILE A 93 10.27 7.96 1.81
CA ILE A 93 8.83 7.90 1.56
C ILE A 93 8.23 6.85 2.51
N ILE A 94 7.29 7.27 3.35
CA ILE A 94 6.60 6.40 4.29
C ILE A 94 5.21 6.10 3.73
N ILE A 95 4.93 4.81 3.51
CA ILE A 95 3.66 4.33 2.97
C ILE A 95 2.95 3.57 4.08
N PHE A 96 1.75 4.02 4.45
CA PHE A 96 0.88 3.33 5.39
C PHE A 96 -0.12 2.47 4.62
N ASP A 97 -0.08 1.15 4.84
CA ASP A 97 -1.13 0.23 4.39
C ASP A 97 -2.27 0.27 5.40
N SER A 98 -3.40 0.79 5.00
CA SER A 98 -4.53 1.16 5.85
C SER A 98 -5.70 0.21 5.66
N PRO A 99 -6.48 -0.09 6.71
CA PRO A 99 -7.74 -0.80 6.56
C PRO A 99 -8.74 0.00 5.69
N PRO A 100 -9.82 -0.66 5.20
CA PRO A 100 -10.82 0.00 4.37
C PRO A 100 -11.43 1.23 5.04
N LEU A 101 -11.36 2.39 4.38
CA LEU A 101 -11.69 3.71 4.93
C LEU A 101 -13.10 3.83 5.52
N LEU A 102 -14.09 3.14 4.93
CA LEU A 102 -15.49 3.24 5.37
C LEU A 102 -15.88 2.17 6.39
N LEU A 103 -15.00 1.21 6.67
CA LEU A 103 -15.32 0.09 7.56
C LEU A 103 -14.76 0.27 8.96
N THR A 104 -13.71 1.06 9.13
CA THR A 104 -13.01 1.17 10.41
C THR A 104 -12.82 2.62 10.85
N THR A 105 -12.75 2.84 12.14
CA THR A 105 -12.42 4.15 12.72
C THR A 105 -10.93 4.42 12.60
N GLU A 106 -10.10 3.39 12.71
CA GLU A 106 -8.64 3.44 12.62
C GLU A 106 -8.16 4.08 11.32
N SER A 107 -8.78 3.73 10.19
CA SER A 107 -8.44 4.30 8.89
C SER A 107 -8.71 5.80 8.80
N ARG A 108 -9.81 6.28 9.42
CA ARG A 108 -10.14 7.71 9.45
C ARG A 108 -9.18 8.47 10.36
N VAL A 109 -8.85 7.91 11.51
CA VAL A 109 -7.84 8.49 12.42
C VAL A 109 -6.50 8.57 11.72
N LEU A 110 -6.06 7.47 11.09
CA LEU A 110 -4.81 7.45 10.35
C LEU A 110 -4.79 8.51 9.23
N ALA A 111 -5.91 8.67 8.52
CA ALA A 111 -6.04 9.65 7.43
C ALA A 111 -5.80 11.11 7.89
N THR A 112 -6.11 11.45 9.15
CA THR A 112 -5.86 12.79 9.69
C THR A 112 -4.38 13.16 9.82
N HIS A 113 -3.52 12.16 9.88
CA HIS A 113 -2.07 12.32 9.97
C HIS A 113 -1.37 12.36 8.61
N MET A 114 -2.09 12.01 7.52
CA MET A 114 -1.46 11.84 6.21
C MET A 114 -1.50 13.12 5.37
N GLY A 115 -0.34 13.47 4.80
CA GLY A 115 -0.25 14.57 3.83
C GLY A 115 -0.78 14.21 2.45
N GLN A 116 -0.78 12.91 2.12
CA GLN A 116 -1.27 12.39 0.83
C GLN A 116 -2.02 11.08 1.06
N ILE A 117 -3.14 10.90 0.38
CA ILE A 117 -3.93 9.67 0.44
C ILE A 117 -4.18 9.15 -0.98
N VAL A 118 -3.92 7.87 -1.18
CA VAL A 118 -4.26 7.14 -2.40
C VAL A 118 -5.47 6.25 -2.12
N VAL A 119 -6.60 6.58 -2.71
CA VAL A 119 -7.84 5.80 -2.61
C VAL A 119 -7.84 4.73 -3.69
N VAL A 120 -7.80 3.47 -3.28
CA VAL A 120 -7.84 2.34 -4.21
C VAL A 120 -9.30 1.92 -4.43
N VAL A 121 -9.76 2.04 -5.67
CA VAL A 121 -11.13 1.72 -6.09
C VAL A 121 -11.12 0.44 -6.90
N HIS A 122 -11.95 -0.54 -6.52
CA HIS A 122 -12.09 -1.78 -7.30
C HIS A 122 -13.01 -1.53 -8.49
N ALA A 123 -12.47 -1.66 -9.71
CA ALA A 123 -13.24 -1.56 -10.95
C ALA A 123 -14.41 -2.56 -10.95
N ASP A 124 -15.53 -2.15 -11.52
CA ASP A 124 -16.76 -2.95 -11.69
C ASP A 124 -17.43 -3.43 -10.40
N ARG A 125 -16.86 -3.10 -9.22
CA ARG A 125 -17.43 -3.49 -7.91
C ARG A 125 -17.73 -2.34 -6.97
N THR A 126 -16.92 -1.28 -7.00
CA THR A 126 -17.11 -0.16 -6.07
C THR A 126 -18.09 0.84 -6.69
N LEU A 127 -19.22 1.08 -6.01
CA LEU A 127 -20.21 2.04 -6.45
C LEU A 127 -19.67 3.48 -6.37
N GLN A 128 -20.09 4.35 -7.30
CA GLN A 128 -19.71 5.75 -7.28
C GLN A 128 -20.14 6.48 -5.98
N SER A 129 -21.29 6.12 -5.43
CA SER A 129 -21.75 6.65 -4.14
C SER A 129 -20.80 6.32 -3.00
N THR A 130 -20.27 5.09 -2.99
CA THR A 130 -19.26 4.64 -2.01
C THR A 130 -17.96 5.44 -2.16
N VAL A 131 -17.52 5.70 -3.39
CA VAL A 131 -16.34 6.54 -3.63
C VAL A 131 -16.55 7.96 -3.13
N LYS A 132 -17.69 8.57 -3.42
CA LYS A 132 -18.04 9.92 -2.92
C LYS A 132 -18.04 9.97 -1.38
N GLN A 133 -18.62 8.96 -0.75
CA GLN A 133 -18.62 8.84 0.72
C GLN A 133 -17.23 8.70 1.29
N ALA A 134 -16.36 7.90 0.66
CA ALA A 134 -14.97 7.74 1.07
C ALA A 134 -14.18 9.06 0.96
N LEU A 135 -14.34 9.78 -0.16
CA LEU A 135 -13.69 11.08 -0.36
C LEU A 135 -14.15 12.13 0.66
N ALA A 136 -15.44 12.15 1.01
CA ALA A 136 -15.97 13.04 2.06
C ALA A 136 -15.36 12.71 3.44
N ALA A 137 -15.11 11.43 3.74
CA ALA A 137 -14.52 11.02 5.01
C ALA A 137 -13.05 11.47 5.20
N ILE A 138 -12.38 11.84 4.11
CA ILE A 138 -10.97 12.30 4.10
C ILE A 138 -10.85 13.73 3.56
N GLU A 139 -11.90 14.54 3.66
CA GLU A 139 -11.95 15.88 3.08
C GLU A 139 -10.80 16.78 3.57
N SER A 140 -10.38 16.62 4.80
CA SER A 140 -9.28 17.38 5.43
C SER A 140 -7.90 17.09 4.81
N CYS A 141 -7.71 15.97 4.12
CA CYS A 141 -6.43 15.67 3.49
C CYS A 141 -6.21 16.56 2.25
N PRO A 142 -5.07 17.27 2.16
CA PRO A 142 -4.82 18.23 1.07
C PRO A 142 -4.63 17.56 -0.29
N VAL A 143 -4.01 16.37 -0.33
CA VAL A 143 -3.71 15.66 -1.56
C VAL A 143 -4.39 14.30 -1.58
N LYS A 144 -5.38 14.15 -2.46
CA LYS A 144 -6.10 12.90 -2.68
C LYS A 144 -5.90 12.41 -4.10
N MET A 145 -5.44 11.19 -4.25
CA MET A 145 -5.28 10.50 -5.53
C MET A 145 -6.17 9.28 -5.56
N MET A 146 -6.56 8.84 -6.75
CA MET A 146 -7.35 7.62 -6.93
C MET A 146 -6.66 6.66 -7.88
N VAL A 147 -6.71 5.37 -7.55
CA VAL A 147 -6.25 4.27 -8.40
C VAL A 147 -7.41 3.35 -8.67
N LEU A 148 -7.73 3.15 -9.94
CA LEU A 148 -8.68 2.13 -10.38
C LEU A 148 -7.96 0.79 -10.51
N ASN A 149 -8.20 -0.09 -9.54
CA ASN A 149 -7.56 -1.41 -9.49
C ASN A 149 -8.46 -2.48 -10.14
N LYS A 150 -7.85 -3.53 -10.67
CA LYS A 150 -8.53 -4.66 -11.33
C LYS A 150 -9.40 -4.26 -12.52
N ALA A 151 -9.11 -3.14 -13.15
CA ALA A 151 -9.70 -2.79 -14.43
C ALA A 151 -9.28 -3.83 -15.48
N ARG A 152 -10.25 -4.36 -16.23
CA ARG A 152 -9.98 -5.24 -17.35
C ARG A 152 -9.77 -4.39 -18.59
N PRO A 153 -8.72 -4.63 -19.40
CA PRO A 153 -8.70 -4.05 -20.74
C PRO A 153 -9.91 -4.61 -21.49
N ASP A 154 -10.74 -3.72 -22.02
CA ASP A 154 -11.93 -4.12 -22.77
C ASP A 154 -11.50 -5.01 -23.94
N ALA A 155 -11.99 -6.25 -23.93
CA ALA A 155 -11.91 -7.19 -25.04
C ALA A 155 -12.97 -6.91 -26.13
N GLY A 156 -13.50 -5.68 -26.16
CA GLY A 156 -14.57 -5.26 -27.07
C GLY A 156 -14.16 -4.03 -27.86
N GLY A 157 -13.98 -4.23 -29.16
CA GLY A 157 -13.56 -3.20 -30.11
C GLY A 157 -14.50 -2.01 -30.23
N GLY A 158 -13.92 -0.90 -30.63
CA GLY A 158 -14.61 0.14 -31.32
C GLY A 158 -14.68 1.50 -30.61
N TYR A 159 -13.98 2.47 -31.21
CA TYR A 159 -14.08 3.91 -31.04
C TYR A 159 -13.59 4.53 -29.72
N GLY A 160 -12.34 4.88 -29.70
CA GLY A 160 -11.78 5.75 -28.68
C GLY A 160 -10.27 5.63 -28.48
N ALA A 161 -9.49 5.56 -29.56
CA ALA A 161 -8.05 5.77 -29.47
C ALA A 161 -7.80 7.24 -29.10
N GLY A 162 -7.61 7.50 -27.82
CA GLY A 162 -7.28 8.84 -27.34
C GLY A 162 -6.60 8.76 -25.99
N TYR A 163 -5.27 8.94 -26.03
CA TYR A 163 -4.42 9.24 -24.87
C TYR A 163 -4.11 8.11 -23.88
N ALA A 164 -3.55 7.00 -24.37
CA ALA A 164 -2.71 6.13 -23.58
C ALA A 164 -1.25 6.65 -23.63
N TYR A 165 -0.88 7.54 -22.75
CA TYR A 165 0.53 7.73 -22.42
C TYR A 165 0.99 6.55 -21.57
N GLY A 166 1.27 5.45 -22.23
CA GLY A 166 1.86 4.27 -21.62
C GLY A 166 3.37 4.32 -21.74
N TYR A 167 4.08 4.58 -20.68
CA TYR A 167 5.47 4.13 -20.54
C TYR A 167 5.44 2.62 -20.27
N GLY A 168 5.33 1.86 -21.35
CA GLY A 168 5.44 0.41 -21.30
C GLY A 168 6.90 -0.01 -21.40
N TYR A 169 7.53 -0.36 -20.29
CA TYR A 169 8.69 -1.24 -20.31
C TYR A 169 8.18 -2.67 -20.46
N GLY A 170 8.03 -3.10 -21.71
CA GLY A 170 7.71 -4.49 -22.05
C GLY A 170 8.95 -5.36 -21.91
N TYR A 171 9.03 -6.17 -20.88
CA TYR A 171 9.84 -7.38 -20.91
C TYR A 171 9.07 -8.43 -21.69
N GLY A 172 9.40 -8.55 -23.00
CA GLY A 172 8.90 -9.62 -23.85
C GLY A 172 9.47 -10.97 -23.45
N TYR A 173 8.66 -11.82 -22.86
CA TYR A 173 8.90 -13.26 -22.90
C TYR A 173 8.51 -13.76 -24.30
N ARG A 174 9.50 -14.14 -25.09
CA ARG A 174 9.32 -14.97 -26.28
C ARG A 174 8.92 -16.36 -25.82
N SER A 175 7.67 -16.72 -25.97
CA SER A 175 7.25 -18.13 -25.97
C SER A 175 7.64 -18.75 -27.30
N GLY A 176 8.49 -19.79 -27.22
CA GLY A 176 9.06 -20.49 -28.33
C GLY A 176 8.02 -21.32 -29.09
N GLU A 177 8.37 -21.52 -30.28
CA GLU A 177 8.06 -22.44 -31.36
C GLU A 177 7.10 -23.59 -31.04
N GLN A 178 6.00 -23.60 -31.80
CA GLN A 178 5.24 -24.82 -32.10
C GLN A 178 6.05 -25.69 -33.07
N PRO A 179 6.18 -26.98 -32.83
CA PRO A 179 6.65 -27.92 -33.85
C PRO A 179 5.55 -28.21 -34.89
N PRO A 180 5.94 -28.47 -36.15
CA PRO A 180 5.00 -28.63 -37.25
C PRO A 180 4.25 -29.95 -37.22
N ALA A 181 3.01 -29.90 -37.60
CA ALA A 181 2.21 -31.07 -37.96
C ALA A 181 2.78 -31.71 -39.24
N ASN A 182 3.03 -33.00 -39.20
CA ASN A 182 3.14 -33.88 -40.37
C ASN A 182 2.37 -35.15 -40.02
N VAL A 183 1.27 -35.44 -40.67
CA VAL A 183 1.01 -35.95 -42.01
C VAL A 183 1.35 -37.43 -42.15
N GLU A 184 0.26 -38.26 -42.28
CA GLU A 184 0.03 -39.40 -43.17
C GLU A 184 1.11 -40.50 -43.25
N THR A 185 0.81 -41.69 -43.13
CA THR A 185 0.18 -42.59 -44.08
C THR A 185 0.31 -44.04 -43.65
N ALA A 186 -0.64 -44.81 -44.08
CA ALA A 186 -0.86 -46.21 -44.35
C ALA A 186 -1.54 -47.06 -43.28
#